data_2f9f40e229a6e2b254c14119e06aafb7
#
_entry.id   2f9f40e229a6e2b254c14119e06aafb7
#
_cell.length_a   1.000
_cell.length_b   1.000
_cell.length_c   1.000
_cell.angle_alpha   90.00
_cell.angle_beta   90.00
_cell.angle_gamma   90.00
#
_symmetry.space_group_name_H-M   'P 1'
#
loop_
_entity.id
_entity.type
_entity.pdbx_description
1 polymer ?
#
loop_
_entity_poly.entity_id
_entity_poly.type
_entity_poly.pdbx_seq_one_letter_code
_entity_poly.pdbx_strand_id
1 'polypeptide(L)'
;MNVKEAWKKALQTLQAEIPKAQFDTWVRDAELIAFEEGVARIGVQNAYARDWLAERLGEKITQRLSDLLDQAVDVRFALAAGGREADVVDQQEQPPKPDIAIQAKEYETVYEQVVLPHRQVVVPGYFRRHLRVIGPKMAWMYLAFRQLAYQQGARAGVESGTYAGKQIAALCGISDRTFWRRIKKEKTWDSLQGLVTHIETEPQWQDGEEPHRLPLQYQVAMTLPLTAADARSLTFWLRDHLEQFGGPEGVVDAACQTPLEDLIPLDAKAHGWEPMSVRDVIHHLFSSAVPDGHLETLASKLQNQIMPPKQDTIHVTLFFMEHILPHLSAGEAWLLTLLRDRCYVNRDTGEVRNTVTIRGGYKEMAEWLGFKRPQTIGEWLSKPGSVLSMYLYHQKMESGFGHEFELLLEEIPPNLLSIALDEDRWETF
;
A
#
# COMPACT_ATOMS: atom_id res chain seq x y z
N MET A 1 -0.49 -0.35 49.72
CA MET A 1 -0.63 0.78 48.76
C MET A 1 -2.04 0.71 48.18
N ASN A 2 -2.71 1.86 47.92
CA ASN A 2 -4.04 1.85 47.27
C ASN A 2 -3.87 1.44 45.79
N VAL A 3 -4.84 0.67 45.24
CA VAL A 3 -4.80 0.15 43.86
C VAL A 3 -4.72 1.25 42.82
N LYS A 4 -5.40 2.38 43.05
CA LYS A 4 -5.31 3.57 42.15
C LYS A 4 -3.91 4.19 42.17
N GLU A 5 -3.23 4.20 43.30
CA GLU A 5 -1.84 4.67 43.40
C GLU A 5 -0.86 3.70 42.77
N ALA A 6 -1.11 2.39 42.90
CA ALA A 6 -0.33 1.37 42.21
C ALA A 6 -0.45 1.51 40.68
N TRP A 7 -1.66 1.69 40.18
CA TRP A 7 -1.90 1.94 38.75
C TRP A 7 -1.17 3.20 38.26
N LYS A 8 -1.26 4.30 38.97
CA LYS A 8 -0.57 5.55 38.62
C LYS A 8 0.96 5.39 38.59
N LYS A 9 1.53 4.62 39.50
CA LYS A 9 2.97 4.29 39.50
C LYS A 9 3.34 3.35 38.36
N ALA A 10 2.50 2.36 38.06
CA ALA A 10 2.70 1.47 36.93
C ALA A 10 2.72 2.28 35.59
N LEU A 11 1.79 3.22 35.40
CA LEU A 11 1.77 4.11 34.24
C LEU A 11 3.03 4.97 34.13
N GLN A 12 3.53 5.52 35.25
CA GLN A 12 4.76 6.32 35.24
C GLN A 12 5.99 5.48 34.84
N THR A 13 6.04 4.23 35.31
CA THR A 13 7.13 3.34 34.93
C THR A 13 7.04 2.94 33.45
N LEU A 14 5.85 2.62 32.96
CA LEU A 14 5.61 2.31 31.54
C LEU A 14 5.96 3.50 30.64
N GLN A 15 5.66 4.73 31.08
CA GLN A 15 6.03 5.95 30.34
C GLN A 15 7.55 6.11 30.16
N ALA A 16 8.34 5.60 31.12
CA ALA A 16 9.80 5.64 31.02
C ALA A 16 10.39 4.47 30.21
N GLU A 17 9.66 3.33 30.13
CA GLU A 17 10.14 2.10 29.50
C GLU A 17 9.71 1.95 28.03
N ILE A 18 8.64 2.60 27.61
CA ILE A 18 8.13 2.49 26.25
C ILE A 18 8.26 3.82 25.49
N PRO A 19 8.38 3.77 24.16
CA PRO A 19 8.46 4.98 23.36
C PRO A 19 7.28 5.92 23.63
N LYS A 20 7.57 7.21 23.74
CA LYS A 20 6.57 8.24 24.08
C LYS A 20 5.34 8.19 23.16
N ALA A 21 5.55 7.96 21.87
CA ALA A 21 4.45 7.84 20.90
C ALA A 21 3.51 6.68 21.22
N GLN A 22 4.04 5.54 21.64
CA GLN A 22 3.21 4.38 22.05
C GLN A 22 2.46 4.66 23.36
N PHE A 23 3.14 5.26 24.32
CA PHE A 23 2.51 5.64 25.57
C PHE A 23 1.36 6.61 25.33
N ASP A 24 1.61 7.66 24.54
CA ASP A 24 0.61 8.70 24.23
C ASP A 24 -0.58 8.14 23.44
N THR A 25 -0.36 7.12 22.59
CA THR A 25 -1.41 6.56 21.73
C THR A 25 -2.23 5.49 22.43
N TRP A 26 -1.62 4.63 23.23
CA TRP A 26 -2.26 3.40 23.71
C TRP A 26 -2.46 3.32 25.22
N VAL A 27 -1.59 3.98 26.00
CA VAL A 27 -1.50 3.79 27.46
C VAL A 27 -2.00 5.00 28.23
N ARG A 28 -1.76 6.22 27.72
CA ARG A 28 -2.02 7.48 28.45
C ARG A 28 -3.46 7.60 28.96
N ASP A 29 -4.40 7.19 28.13
CA ASP A 29 -5.83 7.34 28.42
C ASP A 29 -6.45 6.03 28.98
N ALA A 30 -5.59 5.08 29.40
CA ALA A 30 -6.03 3.85 30.06
C ALA A 30 -6.25 4.11 31.54
N GLU A 31 -7.45 3.79 32.05
CA GLU A 31 -7.88 4.05 33.41
C GLU A 31 -8.24 2.77 34.16
N LEU A 32 -7.88 2.67 35.42
CA LEU A 32 -8.33 1.58 36.28
C LEU A 32 -9.82 1.77 36.64
N ILE A 33 -10.68 0.94 36.05
CA ILE A 33 -12.15 1.00 36.26
C ILE A 33 -12.55 0.29 37.54
N ALA A 34 -12.03 -0.92 37.78
CA ALA A 34 -12.39 -1.74 38.95
C ALA A 34 -11.21 -2.61 39.37
N PHE A 35 -11.22 -3.02 40.65
CA PHE A 35 -10.32 -4.03 41.20
C PHE A 35 -11.09 -4.90 42.17
N GLU A 36 -11.35 -6.12 41.79
CA GLU A 36 -12.14 -7.07 42.59
C GLU A 36 -11.49 -8.46 42.52
N GLU A 37 -11.40 -9.14 43.68
CA GLU A 37 -10.88 -10.52 43.77
C GLU A 37 -9.51 -10.75 43.09
N GLY A 38 -8.62 -9.73 43.13
CA GLY A 38 -7.31 -9.82 42.48
C GLY A 38 -7.33 -9.54 40.97
N VAL A 39 -8.47 -9.16 40.39
CA VAL A 39 -8.59 -8.81 38.98
C VAL A 39 -8.66 -7.29 38.82
N ALA A 40 -7.67 -6.72 38.14
CA ALA A 40 -7.63 -5.30 37.76
C ALA A 40 -8.29 -5.14 36.39
N ARG A 41 -9.41 -4.39 36.33
CA ARG A 41 -10.06 -4.01 35.06
C ARG A 41 -9.57 -2.64 34.63
N ILE A 42 -8.91 -2.58 33.49
CA ILE A 42 -8.36 -1.36 32.90
C ILE A 42 -9.23 -0.96 31.73
N GLY A 43 -9.82 0.24 31.82
CA GLY A 43 -10.62 0.84 30.76
C GLY A 43 -9.73 1.48 29.71
N VAL A 44 -10.06 1.26 28.46
CA VAL A 44 -9.40 1.83 27.30
C VAL A 44 -10.42 2.42 26.33
N GLN A 45 -10.01 3.36 25.48
CA GLN A 45 -10.93 4.13 24.64
C GLN A 45 -11.53 3.32 23.50
N ASN A 46 -10.82 2.29 23.01
CA ASN A 46 -11.27 1.48 21.87
C ASN A 46 -10.75 0.05 21.97
N ALA A 47 -11.35 -0.85 21.18
CA ALA A 47 -11.01 -2.27 21.17
C ALA A 47 -9.57 -2.54 20.71
N TYR A 48 -9.03 -1.71 19.82
CA TYR A 48 -7.66 -1.85 19.34
C TYR A 48 -6.64 -1.58 20.47
N ALA A 49 -6.86 -0.51 21.25
CA ALA A 49 -6.03 -0.25 22.43
C ALA A 49 -6.12 -1.38 23.45
N ARG A 50 -7.33 -2.00 23.59
CA ARG A 50 -7.54 -3.16 24.46
C ARG A 50 -6.65 -4.34 24.05
N ASP A 51 -6.74 -4.72 22.78
CA ASP A 51 -6.06 -5.91 22.27
C ASP A 51 -4.56 -5.69 22.20
N TRP A 52 -4.12 -4.51 21.75
CA TRP A 52 -2.71 -4.13 21.74
C TRP A 52 -2.10 -4.13 23.16
N LEU A 53 -2.80 -3.57 24.16
CA LEU A 53 -2.34 -3.58 25.54
C LEU A 53 -2.31 -5.00 26.11
N ALA A 54 -3.31 -5.83 25.82
CA ALA A 54 -3.36 -7.20 26.27
C ALA A 54 -2.19 -8.04 25.74
N GLU A 55 -1.91 -7.94 24.45
CA GLU A 55 -0.86 -8.72 23.79
C GLU A 55 0.56 -8.21 24.10
N ARG A 56 0.77 -6.91 24.13
CA ARG A 56 2.11 -6.31 24.19
C ARG A 56 2.55 -5.89 25.58
N LEU A 57 1.63 -5.47 26.42
CA LEU A 57 1.93 -4.95 27.74
C LEU A 57 1.17 -5.69 28.87
N GLY A 58 0.26 -6.60 28.56
CA GLY A 58 -0.56 -7.30 29.52
C GLY A 58 0.29 -7.99 30.61
N GLU A 59 1.27 -8.79 30.22
CA GLU A 59 2.17 -9.45 31.15
C GLU A 59 2.99 -8.47 32.00
N LYS A 60 3.52 -7.41 31.36
CA LYS A 60 4.30 -6.38 32.08
C LYS A 60 3.46 -5.61 33.08
N ILE A 61 2.23 -5.25 32.71
CA ILE A 61 1.29 -4.54 33.59
C ILE A 61 0.88 -5.46 34.74
N THR A 62 0.57 -6.72 34.46
CA THR A 62 0.25 -7.75 35.46
C THR A 62 1.38 -7.89 36.48
N GLN A 63 2.61 -8.08 36.03
CA GLN A 63 3.77 -8.21 36.89
C GLN A 63 3.99 -6.95 37.75
N ARG A 64 3.92 -5.75 37.13
CA ARG A 64 4.11 -4.47 37.87
C ARG A 64 3.04 -4.22 38.91
N LEU A 65 1.77 -4.51 38.60
CA LEU A 65 0.70 -4.36 39.59
C LEU A 65 0.82 -5.38 40.71
N SER A 66 1.22 -6.62 40.42
CA SER A 66 1.48 -7.66 41.40
C SER A 66 2.62 -7.26 42.34
N ASP A 67 3.74 -6.75 41.82
CA ASP A 67 4.88 -6.27 42.61
C ASP A 67 4.51 -5.06 43.49
N LEU A 68 3.71 -4.12 42.97
CA LEU A 68 3.32 -2.93 43.73
C LEU A 68 2.26 -3.17 44.77
N LEU A 69 1.43 -4.18 44.59
CA LEU A 69 0.34 -4.54 45.51
C LEU A 69 0.71 -5.70 46.47
N ASP A 70 1.86 -6.31 46.26
CA ASP A 70 2.36 -7.49 47.02
C ASP A 70 1.33 -8.64 47.05
N GLN A 71 0.64 -8.85 45.89
CA GLN A 71 -0.33 -9.94 45.69
C GLN A 71 -0.45 -10.27 44.20
N ALA A 72 -0.88 -11.50 43.90
CA ALA A 72 -1.14 -11.89 42.52
C ALA A 72 -2.32 -11.05 41.93
N VAL A 73 -2.08 -10.41 40.83
CA VAL A 73 -3.07 -9.59 40.12
C VAL A 73 -3.26 -10.17 38.71
N ASP A 74 -4.50 -10.39 38.31
CA ASP A 74 -4.88 -10.63 36.90
C ASP A 74 -5.32 -9.30 36.27
N VAL A 75 -4.88 -9.01 35.06
CA VAL A 75 -5.20 -7.74 34.39
C VAL A 75 -6.12 -8.01 33.21
N ARG A 76 -7.27 -7.35 33.18
CA ARG A 76 -8.23 -7.43 32.09
C ARG A 76 -8.50 -6.05 31.54
N PHE A 77 -8.37 -5.92 30.23
CA PHE A 77 -8.68 -4.67 29.53
C PHE A 77 -10.12 -4.69 29.07
N ALA A 78 -10.84 -3.59 29.30
CA ALA A 78 -12.23 -3.41 28.92
C ALA A 78 -12.40 -2.04 28.24
N LEU A 79 -13.44 -1.90 27.43
CA LEU A 79 -13.79 -0.58 26.87
C LEU A 79 -14.32 0.31 27.97
N ALA A 80 -13.79 1.55 28.09
CA ALA A 80 -14.34 2.56 28.98
C ALA A 80 -15.71 2.98 28.47
N ALA A 81 -16.77 2.71 29.21
CA ALA A 81 -18.10 3.24 28.92
C ALA A 81 -18.01 4.77 28.96
N GLY A 82 -18.36 5.42 27.84
CA GLY A 82 -18.33 6.89 27.71
C GLY A 82 -18.97 7.56 28.92
N GLY A 83 -18.19 8.44 29.55
CA GLY A 83 -18.55 9.06 30.84
C GLY A 83 -19.91 9.74 30.87
N ARG A 84 -20.79 9.19 31.67
CA ARG A 84 -21.81 9.86 32.43
C ARG A 84 -22.10 8.98 33.63
N GLU A 85 -21.92 9.55 34.83
CA GLU A 85 -22.49 9.00 36.04
C GLU A 85 -23.98 8.78 35.80
N ALA A 86 -24.40 7.53 35.91
CA ALA A 86 -25.82 7.20 35.99
C ALA A 86 -26.06 6.62 37.38
N ASP A 87 -26.91 7.32 38.10
CA ASP A 87 -27.48 6.95 39.39
C ASP A 87 -28.01 5.50 39.36
N VAL A 88 -27.86 4.88 40.51
CA VAL A 88 -28.40 3.56 40.85
C VAL A 88 -29.91 3.58 40.75
N VAL A 89 -30.49 2.93 39.77
CA VAL A 89 -31.91 2.51 39.78
C VAL A 89 -32.02 1.10 39.24
N ASP A 90 -32.43 0.27 40.13
CA ASP A 90 -33.20 -0.99 40.08
C ASP A 90 -33.07 -1.94 38.87
N GLN A 91 -32.78 -3.17 39.23
CA GLN A 91 -32.64 -4.34 38.38
C GLN A 91 -33.96 -4.64 37.64
N GLN A 92 -33.95 -4.49 36.32
CA GLN A 92 -34.74 -5.32 35.43
C GLN A 92 -33.76 -6.04 34.49
N GLU A 93 -33.81 -7.35 34.52
CA GLU A 93 -33.05 -8.24 33.65
C GLU A 93 -33.32 -7.88 32.19
N GLN A 94 -32.39 -7.14 31.59
CA GLN A 94 -32.31 -7.08 30.12
C GLN A 94 -31.63 -8.36 29.65
N PRO A 95 -32.15 -9.00 28.56
CA PRO A 95 -31.50 -10.17 28.01
C PRO A 95 -30.05 -9.81 27.65
N PRO A 96 -29.07 -10.74 27.87
CA PRO A 96 -27.67 -10.48 27.60
C PRO A 96 -27.55 -10.05 26.13
N LYS A 97 -26.99 -8.85 25.91
CA LYS A 97 -26.52 -8.47 24.57
C LYS A 97 -25.57 -9.57 24.12
N PRO A 98 -25.76 -10.15 22.93
CA PRO A 98 -24.84 -11.18 22.49
C PRO A 98 -23.43 -10.59 22.47
N ASP A 99 -22.52 -11.24 23.20
CA ASP A 99 -21.09 -11.04 23.04
C ASP A 99 -20.77 -11.40 21.59
N ILE A 100 -20.64 -10.40 20.74
CA ILE A 100 -20.22 -10.61 19.36
C ILE A 100 -18.70 -10.77 19.39
N ALA A 101 -18.23 -11.85 20.01
CA ALA A 101 -16.96 -12.42 19.68
C ALA A 101 -17.14 -13.06 18.29
N ILE A 102 -16.86 -12.33 17.23
CA ILE A 102 -16.78 -12.88 15.88
C ILE A 102 -15.71 -13.97 15.96
N GLN A 103 -16.12 -15.23 15.84
CA GLN A 103 -15.16 -16.33 15.77
C GLN A 103 -14.26 -16.06 14.56
N ALA A 104 -12.97 -16.41 14.65
CA ALA A 104 -12.01 -16.14 13.58
C ALA A 104 -12.52 -16.58 12.17
N LYS A 105 -13.30 -17.66 12.12
CA LYS A 105 -13.92 -18.16 10.89
C LYS A 105 -15.04 -17.25 10.35
N GLU A 106 -15.78 -16.57 11.22
CA GLU A 106 -16.81 -15.60 10.83
C GLU A 106 -16.15 -14.32 10.32
N TYR A 107 -15.06 -13.89 10.96
CA TYR A 107 -14.25 -12.76 10.49
C TYR A 107 -13.75 -13.00 9.06
N GLU A 108 -13.11 -14.15 8.80
CA GLU A 108 -12.58 -14.49 7.48
C GLU A 108 -13.68 -14.49 6.41
N THR A 109 -14.84 -15.07 6.71
CA THR A 109 -15.99 -15.10 5.79
C THR A 109 -16.52 -13.71 5.49
N VAL A 110 -16.68 -12.85 6.50
CA VAL A 110 -17.16 -11.47 6.33
C VAL A 110 -16.11 -10.61 5.62
N TYR A 111 -14.83 -10.75 5.99
CA TYR A 111 -13.73 -10.08 5.32
C TYR A 111 -13.70 -10.38 3.81
N GLU A 112 -13.81 -11.66 3.44
CA GLU A 112 -13.85 -12.07 2.03
C GLU A 112 -15.05 -11.49 1.27
N GLN A 113 -16.20 -11.34 1.93
CA GLN A 113 -17.41 -10.76 1.33
C GLN A 113 -17.32 -9.24 1.16
N VAL A 114 -16.69 -8.53 2.10
CA VAL A 114 -16.60 -7.08 2.11
C VAL A 114 -15.42 -6.59 1.30
N VAL A 115 -14.22 -7.11 1.56
CA VAL A 115 -12.99 -6.66 0.91
C VAL A 115 -12.84 -7.22 -0.49
N LEU A 116 -13.41 -8.41 -0.75
CA LEU A 116 -13.27 -9.12 -2.03
C LEU A 116 -11.77 -9.17 -2.46
N PRO A 117 -10.88 -9.82 -1.69
CA PRO A 117 -9.42 -9.74 -1.90
C PRO A 117 -8.96 -10.23 -3.28
N HIS A 118 -9.80 -11.03 -3.97
CA HIS A 118 -9.55 -11.45 -5.35
C HIS A 118 -9.74 -10.33 -6.39
N ARG A 119 -10.46 -9.24 -6.03
CA ARG A 119 -10.63 -8.06 -6.87
C ARG A 119 -9.46 -7.10 -6.65
N GLN A 120 -8.43 -7.27 -7.46
CA GLN A 120 -7.18 -6.52 -7.29
C GLN A 120 -6.61 -6.06 -8.62
N VAL A 121 -5.88 -4.97 -8.59
CA VAL A 121 -4.99 -4.51 -9.65
C VAL A 121 -3.66 -5.19 -9.44
N VAL A 122 -3.20 -5.90 -10.47
CA VAL A 122 -1.88 -6.56 -10.46
C VAL A 122 -0.99 -5.90 -11.49
N VAL A 123 0.19 -5.50 -11.09
CA VAL A 123 1.21 -4.95 -11.97
C VAL A 123 2.55 -5.66 -11.75
N PRO A 124 3.38 -5.83 -12.80
CA PRO A 124 4.72 -6.36 -12.64
C PRO A 124 5.54 -5.53 -11.65
N GLY A 125 6.39 -6.16 -10.86
CA GLY A 125 7.26 -5.49 -9.89
C GLY A 125 8.19 -4.44 -10.51
N TYR A 126 8.51 -4.60 -11.79
CA TYR A 126 9.18 -3.57 -12.58
C TYR A 126 8.50 -2.18 -12.48
N PHE A 127 7.20 -2.13 -12.16
CA PHE A 127 6.48 -0.88 -11.95
C PHE A 127 7.08 0.01 -10.85
N ARG A 128 7.83 -0.54 -9.91
CA ARG A 128 8.60 0.24 -8.91
C ARG A 128 9.57 1.24 -9.56
N ARG A 129 10.11 0.90 -10.76
CA ARG A 129 10.96 1.81 -11.55
C ARG A 129 10.16 2.96 -12.14
N HIS A 130 8.97 2.68 -12.67
CA HIS A 130 8.05 3.74 -13.12
C HIS A 130 7.62 4.64 -11.98
N LEU A 131 7.21 4.07 -10.84
CA LEU A 131 6.80 4.83 -9.66
C LEU A 131 7.86 5.85 -9.25
N ARG A 132 9.14 5.46 -9.25
CA ARG A 132 10.28 6.33 -8.94
C ARG A 132 10.38 7.54 -9.90
N VAL A 133 10.02 7.35 -11.16
CA VAL A 133 10.13 8.37 -12.22
C VAL A 133 8.89 9.25 -12.28
N ILE A 134 7.69 8.65 -12.33
CA ILE A 134 6.43 9.38 -12.50
C ILE A 134 5.88 9.92 -11.16
N GLY A 135 6.31 9.36 -10.06
CA GLY A 135 5.89 9.70 -8.71
C GLY A 135 4.51 9.16 -8.32
N PRO A 136 4.20 9.16 -7.01
CA PRO A 136 3.03 8.48 -6.44
C PRO A 136 1.68 8.88 -7.04
N LYS A 137 1.49 10.17 -7.35
CA LYS A 137 0.20 10.68 -7.87
C LYS A 137 -0.12 10.15 -9.26
N MET A 138 0.89 10.11 -10.13
CA MET A 138 0.74 9.60 -11.49
C MET A 138 0.66 8.08 -11.51
N ALA A 139 1.35 7.43 -10.59
CA ALA A 139 1.29 5.99 -10.43
C ALA A 139 -0.14 5.51 -10.05
N TRP A 140 -0.81 6.16 -9.10
CA TRP A 140 -2.23 5.86 -8.81
C TRP A 140 -3.13 6.14 -10.01
N MET A 141 -2.89 7.22 -10.75
CA MET A 141 -3.65 7.53 -11.96
C MET A 141 -3.49 6.43 -13.01
N TYR A 142 -2.28 5.94 -13.24
CA TYR A 142 -2.05 4.82 -14.14
C TYR A 142 -2.78 3.54 -13.69
N LEU A 143 -2.73 3.18 -12.39
CA LEU A 143 -3.44 2.01 -11.88
C LEU A 143 -4.95 2.11 -12.09
N ALA A 144 -5.53 3.30 -11.92
CA ALA A 144 -6.95 3.54 -12.17
C ALA A 144 -7.30 3.32 -13.65
N PHE A 145 -6.53 3.89 -14.57
CA PHE A 145 -6.72 3.66 -16.01
C PHE A 145 -6.55 2.20 -16.38
N ARG A 146 -5.51 1.55 -15.87
CA ARG A 146 -5.23 0.13 -16.11
C ARG A 146 -6.38 -0.75 -15.64
N GLN A 147 -6.95 -0.47 -14.48
CA GLN A 147 -8.10 -1.22 -13.94
C GLN A 147 -9.33 -1.07 -14.82
N LEU A 148 -9.64 0.14 -15.27
CA LEU A 148 -10.79 0.39 -16.14
C LEU A 148 -10.59 -0.26 -17.53
N ALA A 149 -9.38 -0.20 -18.08
CA ALA A 149 -9.04 -0.91 -19.30
C ALA A 149 -9.21 -2.43 -19.15
N TYR A 150 -8.72 -2.99 -18.01
CA TYR A 150 -8.89 -4.41 -17.71
C TYR A 150 -10.36 -4.82 -17.62
N GLN A 151 -11.21 -4.00 -16.99
CA GLN A 151 -12.65 -4.24 -16.91
C GLN A 151 -13.33 -4.22 -18.29
N GLN A 152 -12.81 -3.44 -19.25
CA GLN A 152 -13.27 -3.41 -20.65
C GLN A 152 -12.67 -4.53 -21.52
N GLY A 153 -11.89 -5.44 -20.94
CA GLY A 153 -11.34 -6.60 -21.66
C GLY A 153 -9.88 -6.53 -22.03
N ALA A 154 -9.21 -5.38 -21.78
CA ALA A 154 -7.77 -5.24 -22.06
C ALA A 154 -6.93 -6.24 -21.24
N ARG A 155 -5.94 -6.87 -21.86
CA ARG A 155 -5.08 -7.87 -21.18
C ARG A 155 -3.59 -7.61 -21.39
N ALA A 156 -3.19 -7.16 -22.56
CA ALA A 156 -1.78 -6.97 -22.92
C ALA A 156 -1.64 -5.85 -23.98
N GLY A 157 -0.40 -5.43 -24.24
CA GLY A 157 -0.10 -4.41 -25.24
C GLY A 157 -0.51 -3.00 -24.81
N VAL A 158 -0.92 -2.20 -25.77
CA VAL A 158 -1.49 -0.85 -25.59
C VAL A 158 -2.92 -0.88 -26.07
N GLU A 159 -3.84 -0.56 -25.20
CA GLU A 159 -5.28 -0.64 -25.48
C GLU A 159 -5.91 0.75 -25.45
N SER A 160 -6.77 1.00 -26.44
CA SER A 160 -7.55 2.23 -26.51
C SER A 160 -8.93 2.03 -25.88
N GLY A 161 -9.36 2.99 -25.08
CA GLY A 161 -10.65 2.94 -24.43
C GLY A 161 -11.18 4.29 -24.03
N THR A 162 -12.48 4.31 -23.74
CA THR A 162 -13.19 5.50 -23.25
C THR A 162 -13.52 5.28 -21.78
N TYR A 163 -13.05 6.17 -20.91
CA TYR A 163 -13.22 6.05 -19.48
C TYR A 163 -13.86 7.30 -18.88
N ALA A 164 -14.83 7.10 -17.99
CA ALA A 164 -15.48 8.22 -17.30
C ALA A 164 -14.52 8.84 -16.28
N GLY A 165 -14.32 10.16 -16.35
CA GLY A 165 -13.43 10.89 -15.45
C GLY A 165 -13.77 10.67 -13.96
N LYS A 166 -15.08 10.56 -13.63
CA LYS A 166 -15.55 10.27 -12.29
C LYS A 166 -15.06 8.91 -11.77
N GLN A 167 -15.04 7.87 -12.62
CA GLN A 167 -14.56 6.54 -12.24
C GLN A 167 -13.04 6.55 -12.01
N ILE A 168 -12.28 7.23 -12.88
CA ILE A 168 -10.83 7.37 -12.70
C ILE A 168 -10.53 8.14 -11.42
N ALA A 169 -11.25 9.24 -11.16
CA ALA A 169 -11.07 10.04 -9.96
C ALA A 169 -11.32 9.23 -8.68
N ALA A 170 -12.39 8.44 -8.64
CA ALA A 170 -12.72 7.56 -7.52
C ALA A 170 -11.60 6.56 -7.23
N LEU A 171 -11.14 5.83 -8.26
CA LEU A 171 -10.04 4.87 -8.12
C LEU A 171 -8.69 5.51 -7.78
N CYS A 172 -8.51 6.81 -8.04
CA CYS A 172 -7.33 7.56 -7.63
C CYS A 172 -7.43 8.13 -6.19
N GLY A 173 -8.54 7.95 -5.50
CA GLY A 173 -8.80 8.56 -4.20
C GLY A 173 -8.87 10.11 -4.25
N ILE A 174 -9.32 10.71 -5.35
CA ILE A 174 -9.38 12.16 -5.53
C ILE A 174 -10.77 12.61 -6.00
N SER A 175 -11.10 13.88 -5.74
CA SER A 175 -12.35 14.45 -6.27
C SER A 175 -12.30 14.60 -7.79
N ASP A 176 -13.48 14.49 -8.42
CA ASP A 176 -13.66 14.71 -9.87
C ASP A 176 -13.08 16.06 -10.32
N ARG A 177 -13.34 17.14 -9.55
CA ARG A 177 -12.75 18.47 -9.81
C ARG A 177 -11.22 18.44 -9.83
N THR A 178 -10.59 17.68 -8.92
CA THR A 178 -9.14 17.55 -8.85
C THR A 178 -8.59 16.78 -10.05
N PHE A 179 -9.28 15.72 -10.47
CA PHE A 179 -8.95 14.96 -11.67
C PHE A 179 -8.97 15.86 -12.90
N TRP A 180 -10.09 16.54 -13.17
CA TRP A 180 -10.22 17.44 -14.33
C TRP A 180 -9.20 18.58 -14.34
N ARG A 181 -8.87 19.13 -13.17
CA ARG A 181 -7.81 20.14 -13.06
C ARG A 181 -6.43 19.60 -13.40
N ARG A 182 -6.18 18.31 -13.13
CA ARG A 182 -4.90 17.66 -13.45
C ARG A 182 -4.77 17.37 -14.93
N ILE A 183 -5.75 16.70 -15.52
CA ILE A 183 -5.66 16.25 -16.92
C ILE A 183 -5.68 17.39 -17.94
N LYS A 184 -6.20 18.57 -17.57
CA LYS A 184 -6.12 19.78 -18.41
C LYS A 184 -4.70 20.34 -18.53
N LYS A 185 -3.76 19.88 -17.71
CA LYS A 185 -2.37 20.32 -17.79
C LYS A 185 -1.62 19.39 -18.75
N GLU A 186 -1.11 19.94 -19.82
CA GLU A 186 -0.30 19.24 -20.82
C GLU A 186 0.81 18.39 -20.18
N LYS A 187 1.53 18.94 -19.22
CA LYS A 187 2.56 18.25 -18.43
C LYS A 187 2.10 16.99 -17.68
N THR A 188 0.79 16.77 -17.50
CA THR A 188 0.30 15.56 -16.83
C THR A 188 0.51 14.33 -17.72
N TRP A 189 0.30 14.47 -19.01
CA TRP A 189 0.48 13.39 -19.98
C TRP A 189 1.95 13.06 -20.18
N ASP A 190 2.80 14.09 -20.30
CA ASP A 190 4.26 13.92 -20.34
C ASP A 190 4.78 13.20 -19.09
N SER A 191 4.18 13.52 -17.92
CA SER A 191 4.55 12.88 -16.65
C SER A 191 4.18 11.39 -16.59
N LEU A 192 3.20 10.92 -17.37
CA LEU A 192 2.81 9.50 -17.43
C LEU A 192 3.71 8.68 -18.36
N GLN A 193 4.62 9.33 -19.11
CA GLN A 193 5.69 8.66 -19.86
C GLN A 193 5.22 7.49 -20.71
N GLY A 194 4.17 7.66 -21.50
CA GLY A 194 3.62 6.63 -22.39
C GLY A 194 2.81 5.52 -21.70
N LEU A 195 2.71 5.52 -20.36
CA LEU A 195 1.83 4.58 -19.64
C LEU A 195 0.35 4.84 -19.93
N VAL A 196 -0.02 6.11 -20.05
CA VAL A 196 -1.34 6.55 -20.53
C VAL A 196 -1.14 7.74 -21.46
N THR A 197 -1.77 7.68 -22.62
CA THR A 197 -1.79 8.76 -23.60
C THR A 197 -3.23 9.19 -23.88
N HIS A 198 -3.47 10.47 -23.86
CA HIS A 198 -4.76 11.03 -24.26
C HIS A 198 -4.84 11.09 -25.79
N ILE A 199 -5.92 10.56 -26.35
CA ILE A 199 -6.20 10.66 -27.78
C ILE A 199 -7.09 11.89 -27.99
N GLU A 200 -6.58 12.88 -28.67
CA GLU A 200 -7.39 14.02 -29.06
C GLU A 200 -8.39 13.56 -30.15
N THR A 201 -9.67 13.60 -29.83
CA THR A 201 -10.74 13.36 -30.77
C THR A 201 -11.25 14.71 -31.28
N GLU A 202 -11.18 14.91 -32.61
CA GLU A 202 -11.80 16.09 -33.20
C GLU A 202 -13.31 16.07 -32.91
N PRO A 203 -13.91 17.21 -32.52
CA PRO A 203 -15.35 17.28 -32.30
C PRO A 203 -16.08 16.98 -33.61
N GLN A 204 -16.88 15.93 -33.64
CA GLN A 204 -17.77 15.66 -34.77
C GLN A 204 -18.92 16.64 -34.68
N TRP A 205 -18.96 17.55 -35.66
CA TRP A 205 -20.07 18.48 -35.88
C TRP A 205 -21.13 17.76 -36.69
N GLN A 206 -22.29 17.52 -36.11
CA GLN A 206 -23.49 17.26 -36.92
C GLN A 206 -24.24 18.58 -37.09
N ASP A 207 -24.55 18.92 -38.31
CA ASP A 207 -25.23 20.18 -38.65
C ASP A 207 -26.54 20.31 -37.87
N GLY A 208 -26.60 21.31 -36.98
CA GLY A 208 -27.80 21.69 -36.22
C GLY A 208 -27.90 21.22 -34.76
N GLU A 209 -26.95 20.52 -34.23
CA GLU A 209 -26.90 20.11 -32.82
C GLU A 209 -25.84 20.90 -32.02
N GLU A 210 -26.13 21.14 -30.73
CA GLU A 210 -25.10 21.65 -29.80
C GLU A 210 -23.91 20.68 -29.74
N PRO A 211 -22.67 21.20 -29.70
CA PRO A 211 -21.49 20.35 -29.71
C PRO A 211 -21.48 19.39 -28.51
N HIS A 212 -21.87 18.16 -28.72
CA HIS A 212 -21.72 17.12 -27.71
C HIS A 212 -20.22 16.86 -27.48
N ARG A 213 -19.76 17.06 -26.24
CA ARG A 213 -18.41 16.70 -25.86
C ARG A 213 -18.27 15.19 -25.96
N LEU A 214 -17.54 14.75 -26.99
CA LEU A 214 -17.19 13.33 -27.13
C LEU A 214 -16.48 12.85 -25.84
N PRO A 215 -16.76 11.63 -25.40
CA PRO A 215 -16.04 11.04 -24.29
C PRO A 215 -14.55 11.00 -24.59
N LEU A 216 -13.74 11.36 -23.61
CA LEU A 216 -12.29 11.36 -23.78
C LEU A 216 -11.77 9.94 -24.02
N GLN A 217 -10.97 9.78 -25.06
CA GLN A 217 -10.32 8.51 -25.39
C GLN A 217 -8.87 8.50 -24.87
N TYR A 218 -8.46 7.34 -24.42
CA TYR A 218 -7.11 7.14 -23.88
C TYR A 218 -6.52 5.84 -24.41
N GLN A 219 -5.21 5.84 -24.57
CA GLN A 219 -4.42 4.62 -24.74
C GLN A 219 -3.77 4.29 -23.41
N VAL A 220 -3.88 3.03 -23.00
CA VAL A 220 -3.34 2.53 -21.73
C VAL A 220 -2.38 1.38 -21.99
N ALA A 221 -1.16 1.50 -21.53
CA ALA A 221 -0.17 0.43 -21.63
C ALA A 221 -0.50 -0.69 -20.62
N MET A 222 -1.04 -1.80 -21.09
CA MET A 222 -1.27 -3.01 -20.31
C MET A 222 0.02 -3.80 -20.14
N THR A 223 0.89 -3.81 -21.14
CA THR A 223 2.28 -4.25 -21.03
C THR A 223 3.15 -3.02 -20.75
N LEU A 224 3.89 -3.05 -19.65
CA LEU A 224 4.74 -1.92 -19.26
C LEU A 224 5.86 -1.71 -20.27
N PRO A 225 6.10 -0.49 -20.76
CA PRO A 225 7.34 -0.16 -21.43
C PRO A 225 8.50 -0.11 -20.43
N LEU A 226 9.72 -0.09 -20.92
CA LEU A 226 10.88 0.32 -20.13
C LEU A 226 10.80 1.82 -19.85
N THR A 227 11.32 2.26 -18.70
CA THR A 227 11.54 3.70 -18.50
C THR A 227 12.56 4.20 -19.53
N ALA A 228 12.55 5.47 -19.83
CA ALA A 228 13.51 6.04 -20.79
C ALA A 228 14.98 5.75 -20.44
N ALA A 229 15.32 5.78 -19.16
CA ALA A 229 16.66 5.45 -18.68
C ALA A 229 17.00 3.97 -18.88
N ASP A 230 16.04 3.09 -18.59
CA ASP A 230 16.23 1.64 -18.73
C ASP A 230 16.31 1.22 -20.20
N ALA A 231 15.44 1.80 -21.07
CA ALA A 231 15.49 1.58 -22.53
C ALA A 231 16.87 1.93 -23.09
N ARG A 232 17.37 3.10 -22.70
CA ARG A 232 18.72 3.53 -23.05
C ARG A 232 19.78 2.53 -22.58
N SER A 233 19.78 2.19 -21.29
CA SER A 233 20.79 1.31 -20.70
C SER A 233 20.78 -0.07 -21.37
N LEU A 234 19.62 -0.67 -21.53
CA LEU A 234 19.46 -1.96 -22.20
C LEU A 234 19.97 -1.91 -23.66
N THR A 235 19.60 -0.87 -24.39
CA THR A 235 20.06 -0.71 -25.78
C THR A 235 21.58 -0.64 -25.88
N PHE A 236 22.23 0.13 -25.00
CA PHE A 236 23.68 0.21 -24.98
C PHE A 236 24.32 -1.12 -24.56
N TRP A 237 23.78 -1.76 -23.53
CA TRP A 237 24.31 -3.04 -23.08
C TRP A 237 24.26 -4.10 -24.17
N LEU A 238 23.11 -4.27 -24.82
CA LEU A 238 22.94 -5.23 -25.93
C LEU A 238 23.87 -4.94 -27.10
N ARG A 239 24.00 -3.66 -27.49
CA ARG A 239 24.87 -3.25 -28.58
C ARG A 239 26.34 -3.51 -28.29
N ASP A 240 26.79 -3.11 -27.09
CA ASP A 240 28.20 -3.16 -26.72
C ASP A 240 28.70 -4.61 -26.52
N HIS A 241 27.78 -5.54 -26.26
CA HIS A 241 28.10 -6.96 -26.08
C HIS A 241 27.73 -7.86 -27.27
N LEU A 242 27.16 -7.30 -28.34
CA LEU A 242 26.64 -8.05 -29.49
C LEU A 242 27.70 -8.96 -30.14
N GLU A 243 28.90 -8.44 -30.41
CA GLU A 243 30.00 -9.19 -31.01
C GLU A 243 30.57 -10.24 -30.07
N GLN A 244 30.67 -9.90 -28.79
CA GLN A 244 31.20 -10.79 -27.74
C GLN A 244 30.39 -12.08 -27.61
N PHE A 245 29.07 -12.00 -27.74
CA PHE A 245 28.17 -13.14 -27.58
C PHE A 245 27.70 -13.75 -28.92
N GLY A 246 28.35 -13.42 -30.04
CA GLY A 246 28.12 -14.07 -31.32
C GLY A 246 26.81 -13.73 -32.03
N GLY A 247 26.25 -12.54 -31.75
CA GLY A 247 25.09 -12.03 -32.45
C GLY A 247 23.82 -11.88 -31.58
N PRO A 248 22.67 -11.58 -32.23
CA PRO A 248 21.43 -11.23 -31.52
C PRO A 248 20.91 -12.27 -30.53
N GLU A 249 20.96 -13.57 -30.90
CA GLU A 249 20.53 -14.64 -29.97
C GLU A 249 21.41 -14.73 -28.75
N GLY A 250 22.72 -14.80 -28.96
CA GLY A 250 23.69 -14.98 -27.89
C GLY A 250 23.70 -13.80 -26.92
N VAL A 251 23.56 -12.56 -27.40
CA VAL A 251 23.51 -11.38 -26.52
C VAL A 251 22.23 -11.32 -25.71
N VAL A 252 21.07 -11.73 -26.29
CA VAL A 252 19.80 -11.81 -25.53
C VAL A 252 19.88 -12.93 -24.50
N ASP A 253 20.49 -14.07 -24.81
CA ASP A 253 20.70 -15.16 -23.86
C ASP A 253 21.61 -14.74 -22.71
N ALA A 254 22.68 -14.02 -23.00
CA ALA A 254 23.56 -13.45 -21.99
C ALA A 254 22.82 -12.41 -21.13
N ALA A 255 22.01 -11.53 -21.73
CA ALA A 255 21.18 -10.57 -21.01
C ALA A 255 20.21 -11.26 -20.04
N CYS A 256 19.60 -12.38 -20.46
CA CYS A 256 18.71 -13.16 -19.59
C CYS A 256 19.42 -13.82 -18.40
N GLN A 257 20.73 -13.94 -18.42
CA GLN A 257 21.55 -14.49 -17.33
C GLN A 257 22.22 -13.40 -16.49
N THR A 258 22.18 -12.15 -16.95
CA THR A 258 22.80 -11.00 -16.29
C THR A 258 21.85 -10.44 -15.22
N PRO A 259 22.32 -10.09 -14.01
CA PRO A 259 21.54 -9.42 -13.00
C PRO A 259 20.88 -8.15 -13.56
N LEU A 260 19.63 -7.91 -13.16
CA LEU A 260 18.85 -6.79 -13.69
C LEU A 260 19.52 -5.41 -13.46
N GLU A 261 20.19 -5.26 -12.32
CA GLU A 261 20.89 -4.01 -11.96
C GLU A 261 22.12 -3.75 -12.86
N ASP A 262 22.72 -4.79 -13.44
CA ASP A 262 23.84 -4.65 -14.37
C ASP A 262 23.35 -4.32 -15.79
N LEU A 263 22.16 -4.83 -16.18
CA LEU A 263 21.52 -4.50 -17.46
C LEU A 263 20.96 -3.08 -17.47
N ILE A 264 20.25 -2.71 -16.40
CA ILE A 264 19.49 -1.47 -16.27
C ILE A 264 19.72 -0.86 -14.88
N PRO A 265 20.86 -0.20 -14.62
CA PRO A 265 21.19 0.40 -13.35
C PRO A 265 20.13 1.40 -12.86
N LEU A 266 19.87 1.42 -11.54
CA LEU A 266 18.84 2.28 -10.93
C LEU A 266 19.14 3.78 -11.00
N ASP A 267 20.41 4.16 -11.15
CA ASP A 267 20.89 5.53 -11.22
C ASP A 267 21.11 6.02 -12.68
N ALA A 268 20.77 5.17 -13.67
CA ALA A 268 20.85 5.52 -15.08
C ALA A 268 19.99 6.74 -15.40
N LYS A 269 20.47 7.54 -16.37
CA LYS A 269 19.79 8.75 -16.82
C LYS A 269 19.25 8.56 -18.24
N ALA A 270 18.09 9.13 -18.49
CA ALA A 270 17.42 9.03 -19.79
C ALA A 270 18.18 9.74 -20.93
N HIS A 271 18.80 10.90 -20.67
CA HIS A 271 19.55 11.68 -21.66
C HIS A 271 18.80 11.93 -22.97
N GLY A 272 17.52 12.29 -22.89
CA GLY A 272 16.69 12.56 -24.07
C GLY A 272 16.08 11.33 -24.74
N TRP A 273 16.24 10.15 -24.15
CA TRP A 273 15.53 8.95 -24.60
C TRP A 273 14.07 8.97 -24.11
N GLU A 274 13.22 8.28 -24.86
CA GLU A 274 11.81 8.07 -24.56
C GLU A 274 11.59 6.65 -24.00
N PRO A 275 10.51 6.43 -23.22
CA PRO A 275 10.08 5.09 -22.84
C PRO A 275 9.84 4.23 -24.07
N MET A 276 10.27 2.97 -23.99
CA MET A 276 10.26 2.09 -25.15
C MET A 276 9.95 0.66 -24.70
N SER A 277 9.15 -0.10 -25.43
CA SER A 277 8.94 -1.50 -25.11
C SER A 277 10.23 -2.31 -25.34
N VAL A 278 10.38 -3.44 -24.63
CA VAL A 278 11.51 -4.36 -24.88
C VAL A 278 11.50 -4.82 -26.35
N ARG A 279 10.29 -5.00 -26.92
CA ARG A 279 10.11 -5.33 -28.32
C ARG A 279 10.74 -4.27 -29.22
N ASP A 280 10.43 -2.98 -28.97
CA ASP A 280 10.93 -1.88 -29.80
C ASP A 280 12.45 -1.75 -29.70
N VAL A 281 13.04 -2.01 -28.50
CA VAL A 281 14.50 -2.07 -28.33
C VAL A 281 15.11 -3.16 -29.20
N ILE A 282 14.56 -4.36 -29.17
CA ILE A 282 15.04 -5.51 -29.97
C ILE A 282 14.90 -5.23 -31.47
N HIS A 283 13.75 -4.71 -31.91
CA HIS A 283 13.53 -4.33 -33.31
C HIS A 283 14.48 -3.21 -33.76
N HIS A 284 14.66 -2.19 -32.94
CA HIS A 284 15.59 -1.10 -33.24
C HIS A 284 17.02 -1.58 -33.47
N LEU A 285 17.46 -2.55 -32.69
CA LEU A 285 18.84 -3.06 -32.79
C LEU A 285 19.03 -4.11 -33.89
N PHE A 286 18.06 -4.99 -34.13
CA PHE A 286 18.29 -6.23 -34.87
C PHE A 286 17.39 -6.44 -36.11
N SER A 287 16.48 -5.51 -36.44
CA SER A 287 15.55 -5.66 -37.59
C SER A 287 16.23 -5.84 -38.95
N SER A 288 17.47 -5.36 -39.11
CA SER A 288 18.24 -5.56 -40.31
C SER A 288 18.94 -6.93 -40.42
N ALA A 289 19.07 -7.64 -39.29
CA ALA A 289 19.86 -8.87 -39.19
C ALA A 289 19.02 -10.12 -38.94
N VAL A 290 17.78 -9.97 -38.42
CA VAL A 290 16.96 -11.08 -37.93
C VAL A 290 15.54 -10.96 -38.45
N PRO A 291 14.88 -12.04 -38.91
CA PRO A 291 13.48 -12.03 -39.32
C PRO A 291 12.52 -11.66 -38.19
N ASP A 292 11.41 -10.95 -38.51
CA ASP A 292 10.45 -10.44 -37.51
C ASP A 292 9.93 -11.49 -36.53
N GLY A 293 9.55 -12.68 -36.98
CA GLY A 293 9.05 -13.74 -36.09
C GLY A 293 10.08 -14.21 -35.07
N HIS A 294 11.37 -14.12 -35.40
CA HIS A 294 12.45 -14.45 -34.48
C HIS A 294 12.73 -13.30 -33.52
N LEU A 295 12.62 -12.04 -33.97
CA LEU A 295 12.72 -10.86 -33.11
C LEU A 295 11.64 -10.86 -32.01
N GLU A 296 10.41 -11.28 -32.33
CA GLU A 296 9.34 -11.43 -31.35
C GLU A 296 9.68 -12.45 -30.27
N THR A 297 10.34 -13.55 -30.66
CA THR A 297 10.77 -14.59 -29.72
C THR A 297 11.84 -14.05 -28.78
N LEU A 298 12.85 -13.33 -29.30
CA LEU A 298 13.90 -12.70 -28.52
C LEU A 298 13.35 -11.63 -27.57
N ALA A 299 12.45 -10.79 -28.10
CA ALA A 299 11.80 -9.76 -27.31
C ALA A 299 10.97 -10.33 -26.15
N SER A 300 10.18 -11.37 -26.42
CA SER A 300 9.37 -12.04 -25.40
C SER A 300 10.24 -12.70 -24.32
N LYS A 301 11.35 -13.32 -24.71
CA LYS A 301 12.32 -13.93 -23.78
C LYS A 301 12.90 -12.89 -22.83
N LEU A 302 13.40 -11.78 -23.37
CA LEU A 302 13.98 -10.70 -22.60
C LEU A 302 12.93 -9.95 -21.75
N GLN A 303 11.73 -9.73 -22.29
CA GLN A 303 10.60 -9.15 -21.56
C GLN A 303 10.26 -9.97 -20.30
N ASN A 304 10.18 -11.30 -20.45
CA ASN A 304 9.86 -12.18 -19.31
C ASN A 304 10.98 -12.22 -18.26
N GLN A 305 12.22 -11.97 -18.66
CA GLN A 305 13.35 -11.85 -17.72
C GLN A 305 13.30 -10.54 -16.93
N ILE A 306 13.04 -9.43 -17.62
CA ILE A 306 12.98 -8.09 -16.99
C ILE A 306 11.71 -7.90 -16.17
N MET A 307 10.59 -8.45 -16.64
CA MET A 307 9.26 -8.28 -16.05
C MET A 307 8.57 -9.65 -15.91
N PRO A 308 9.03 -10.51 -14.99
CA PRO A 308 8.46 -11.85 -14.83
C PRO A 308 6.97 -11.73 -14.43
N PRO A 309 6.05 -12.36 -15.18
CA PRO A 309 4.61 -12.08 -15.03
C PRO A 309 3.97 -12.67 -13.77
N LYS A 310 4.67 -13.57 -13.07
CA LYS A 310 4.12 -14.30 -11.91
C LYS A 310 5.00 -14.29 -10.66
N GLN A 311 6.25 -13.87 -10.76
CA GLN A 311 7.22 -14.02 -9.67
C GLN A 311 7.41 -12.75 -8.85
N ASP A 312 7.33 -11.60 -9.50
CA ASP A 312 7.47 -10.29 -8.87
C ASP A 312 6.34 -9.39 -9.34
N THR A 313 5.30 -9.27 -8.51
CA THR A 313 4.09 -8.51 -8.82
C THR A 313 3.63 -7.72 -7.61
N ILE A 314 3.21 -6.49 -7.84
CA ILE A 314 2.56 -5.64 -6.84
C ILE A 314 1.05 -5.87 -6.93
N HIS A 315 0.43 -6.14 -5.81
CA HIS A 315 -0.99 -6.39 -5.67
C HIS A 315 -1.65 -5.24 -4.88
N VAL A 316 -2.72 -4.67 -5.42
CA VAL A 316 -3.52 -3.64 -4.76
C VAL A 316 -4.98 -4.02 -4.88
N THR A 317 -5.68 -4.21 -3.77
CA THR A 317 -7.11 -4.52 -3.79
C THR A 317 -7.91 -3.32 -4.28
N LEU A 318 -9.05 -3.56 -4.93
CA LEU A 318 -9.97 -2.48 -5.28
C LEU A 318 -10.51 -1.79 -4.02
N PHE A 319 -10.73 -2.57 -2.96
CA PHE A 319 -11.14 -2.02 -1.67
C PHE A 319 -10.14 -0.99 -1.14
N PHE A 320 -8.83 -1.26 -1.24
CA PHE A 320 -7.81 -0.27 -0.86
C PHE A 320 -7.92 1.02 -1.68
N MET A 321 -8.11 0.91 -3.00
CA MET A 321 -8.22 2.07 -3.89
C MET A 321 -9.50 2.88 -3.64
N GLU A 322 -10.61 2.22 -3.34
CA GLU A 322 -11.92 2.85 -3.19
C GLU A 322 -12.15 3.41 -1.77
N HIS A 323 -11.64 2.74 -0.73
CA HIS A 323 -11.98 3.06 0.66
C HIS A 323 -10.81 3.55 1.52
N ILE A 324 -9.57 3.15 1.24
CA ILE A 324 -8.40 3.52 2.07
C ILE A 324 -7.61 4.66 1.43
N LEU A 325 -7.31 4.57 0.14
CA LEU A 325 -6.56 5.56 -0.60
C LEU A 325 -7.12 7.01 -0.48
N PRO A 326 -8.46 7.25 -0.46
CA PRO A 326 -8.99 8.61 -0.27
C PRO A 326 -8.57 9.29 1.04
N HIS A 327 -8.22 8.52 2.06
CA HIS A 327 -7.84 9.01 3.39
C HIS A 327 -6.33 9.14 3.60
N LEU A 328 -5.53 8.74 2.60
CA LEU A 328 -4.07 8.82 2.59
C LEU A 328 -3.59 9.83 1.55
N SER A 329 -2.42 10.41 1.75
CA SER A 329 -1.74 11.03 0.62
C SER A 329 -1.28 9.96 -0.37
N ALA A 330 -1.16 10.30 -1.64
CA ALA A 330 -0.70 9.36 -2.66
C ALA A 330 0.64 8.69 -2.31
N GLY A 331 1.52 9.44 -1.62
CA GLY A 331 2.81 8.91 -1.19
C GLY A 331 2.71 7.96 0.00
N GLU A 332 1.89 8.30 1.01
CA GLU A 332 1.63 7.40 2.16
C GLU A 332 1.04 6.08 1.70
N ALA A 333 0.07 6.12 0.78
CA ALA A 333 -0.56 4.92 0.23
C ALA A 333 0.45 4.04 -0.53
N TRP A 334 1.34 4.64 -1.35
CA TRP A 334 2.40 3.87 -2.00
C TRP A 334 3.45 3.35 -1.02
N LEU A 335 3.80 4.12 0.01
CA LEU A 335 4.71 3.63 1.06
C LEU A 335 4.14 2.39 1.73
N LEU A 336 2.85 2.43 2.13
CA LEU A 336 2.17 1.29 2.74
C LEU A 336 2.14 0.09 1.78
N THR A 337 1.78 0.31 0.51
CA THR A 337 1.76 -0.74 -0.53
C THR A 337 3.13 -1.40 -0.69
N LEU A 338 4.21 -0.61 -0.80
CA LEU A 338 5.56 -1.14 -0.97
C LEU A 338 6.13 -1.82 0.28
N LEU A 339 5.71 -1.41 1.46
CA LEU A 339 6.06 -2.10 2.70
C LEU A 339 5.32 -3.44 2.80
N ARG A 340 4.01 -3.48 2.52
CA ARG A 340 3.21 -4.72 2.47
C ARG A 340 3.74 -5.71 1.43
N ASP A 341 4.19 -5.21 0.29
CA ASP A 341 4.78 -6.01 -0.78
C ASP A 341 6.09 -6.73 -0.36
N ARG A 342 6.75 -6.28 0.71
CA ARG A 342 7.91 -6.94 1.32
C ARG A 342 7.55 -7.94 2.41
N CYS A 343 6.29 -7.99 2.81
CA CYS A 343 5.78 -8.98 3.74
C CYS A 343 5.61 -10.32 3.03
N TYR A 344 5.66 -11.38 3.80
CA TYR A 344 5.52 -12.73 3.29
C TYR A 344 4.32 -13.41 3.93
N VAL A 345 3.48 -14.01 3.12
CA VAL A 345 2.39 -14.86 3.57
C VAL A 345 2.50 -16.20 2.87
N ASN A 346 2.80 -17.25 3.62
CA ASN A 346 2.75 -18.62 3.12
C ASN A 346 1.32 -19.18 3.34
N ARG A 347 0.55 -19.28 2.27
CA ARG A 347 -0.84 -19.77 2.35
C ARG A 347 -0.95 -21.23 2.72
N ASP A 348 0.07 -22.04 2.43
CA ASP A 348 0.05 -23.48 2.70
C ASP A 348 0.36 -23.80 4.15
N THR A 349 1.26 -23.04 4.78
CA THR A 349 1.68 -23.23 6.18
C THR A 349 1.01 -22.28 7.15
N GLY A 350 0.36 -21.22 6.67
CA GLY A 350 -0.17 -20.13 7.49
C GLY A 350 0.91 -19.21 8.08
N GLU A 351 2.20 -19.37 7.67
CA GLU A 351 3.27 -18.51 8.16
C GLU A 351 3.12 -17.10 7.59
N VAL A 352 3.07 -16.12 8.50
CA VAL A 352 3.00 -14.70 8.15
C VAL A 352 4.24 -13.98 8.69
N ARG A 353 4.93 -13.27 7.82
CA ARG A 353 6.00 -12.33 8.19
C ARG A 353 5.57 -10.93 7.81
N ASN A 354 5.02 -10.23 8.78
CA ASN A 354 4.53 -8.85 8.63
C ASN A 354 5.53 -7.81 9.15
N THR A 355 6.74 -8.22 9.51
CA THR A 355 7.82 -7.33 9.95
C THR A 355 8.82 -7.11 8.84
N VAL A 356 9.10 -5.83 8.54
CA VAL A 356 10.01 -5.41 7.47
C VAL A 356 11.07 -4.47 8.01
N THR A 357 12.35 -4.79 7.75
CA THR A 357 13.48 -3.95 8.12
C THR A 357 14.01 -3.18 6.91
N ILE A 358 14.06 -1.85 7.00
CA ILE A 358 14.61 -0.95 5.98
C ILE A 358 15.91 -0.35 6.47
N ARG A 359 17.03 -0.89 6.00
CA ARG A 359 18.37 -0.49 6.46
C ARG A 359 18.78 0.89 6.01
N GLY A 360 18.42 1.32 4.79
CA GLY A 360 18.69 2.66 4.25
C GLY A 360 17.77 3.75 4.82
N GLY A 361 16.83 3.38 5.69
CA GLY A 361 15.95 4.28 6.41
C GLY A 361 15.08 5.16 5.50
N TYR A 362 14.83 6.39 5.92
CA TYR A 362 13.96 7.33 5.18
C TYR A 362 14.50 7.67 3.78
N LYS A 363 15.82 7.61 3.58
CA LYS A 363 16.43 7.89 2.29
C LYS A 363 16.03 6.83 1.27
N GLU A 364 16.16 5.57 1.62
CA GLU A 364 15.77 4.45 0.76
C GLU A 364 14.29 4.49 0.40
N MET A 365 13.40 4.71 1.39
CA MET A 365 11.96 4.83 1.16
C MET A 365 11.59 6.04 0.29
N ALA A 366 12.28 7.16 0.46
CA ALA A 366 12.08 8.33 -0.40
C ALA A 366 12.50 8.06 -1.85
N GLU A 367 13.58 7.32 -2.05
CA GLU A 367 14.05 6.90 -3.37
C GLU A 367 13.04 5.98 -4.08
N TRP A 368 12.37 5.07 -3.35
CA TRP A 368 11.29 4.24 -3.94
C TRP A 368 10.18 5.07 -4.54
N LEU A 369 9.86 6.19 -3.90
CA LEU A 369 8.76 7.09 -4.28
C LEU A 369 9.19 8.24 -5.21
N GLY A 370 10.47 8.31 -5.59
CA GLY A 370 11.02 9.39 -6.38
C GLY A 370 11.10 10.73 -5.65
N PHE A 371 11.15 10.72 -4.31
CA PHE A 371 11.23 11.94 -3.52
C PHE A 371 12.67 12.38 -3.26
N LYS A 372 12.91 13.67 -3.39
CA LYS A 372 14.21 14.28 -3.09
C LYS A 372 14.46 14.51 -1.61
N ARG A 373 13.40 14.54 -0.79
CA ARG A 373 13.45 14.89 0.65
C ARG A 373 13.05 13.69 1.52
N PRO A 374 14.03 13.00 2.13
CA PRO A 374 13.74 11.88 3.05
C PRO A 374 12.88 12.28 4.26
N GLN A 375 12.97 13.55 4.69
CA GLN A 375 12.22 14.08 5.84
C GLN A 375 10.71 13.93 5.68
N THR A 376 10.20 13.98 4.45
CA THR A 376 8.77 13.78 4.16
C THR A 376 8.26 12.42 4.67
N ILE A 377 9.07 11.36 4.58
CA ILE A 377 8.74 10.04 5.12
C ILE A 377 8.66 10.10 6.66
N GLY A 378 9.63 10.76 7.29
CA GLY A 378 9.62 10.95 8.75
C GLY A 378 8.41 11.74 9.24
N GLU A 379 8.00 12.78 8.52
CA GLU A 379 6.82 13.59 8.82
C GLU A 379 5.54 12.72 8.78
N TRP A 380 5.38 11.84 7.79
CA TRP A 380 4.23 10.94 7.70
C TRP A 380 4.20 9.94 8.85
N LEU A 381 5.32 9.31 9.13
CA LEU A 381 5.43 8.27 10.17
C LEU A 381 5.32 8.84 11.59
N SER A 382 5.61 10.13 11.76
CA SER A 382 5.52 10.83 13.05
C SER A 382 4.16 11.47 13.32
N LYS A 383 3.25 11.49 12.32
CA LYS A 383 1.96 12.17 12.42
C LYS A 383 0.99 11.37 13.30
N PRO A 384 0.65 11.86 14.51
CA PRO A 384 -0.27 11.16 15.40
C PRO A 384 -1.67 11.02 14.77
N GLY A 385 -2.30 9.85 14.97
CA GLY A 385 -3.67 9.61 14.52
C GLY A 385 -3.85 9.64 12.99
N SER A 386 -2.77 9.47 12.23
CA SER A 386 -2.89 9.34 10.76
C SER A 386 -3.49 7.97 10.41
N VAL A 387 -4.24 7.90 9.30
CA VAL A 387 -4.74 6.61 8.79
C VAL A 387 -3.57 5.64 8.53
N LEU A 388 -2.42 6.13 8.10
CA LEU A 388 -1.23 5.31 7.92
C LEU A 388 -0.81 4.58 9.21
N SER A 389 -0.92 5.23 10.38
CA SER A 389 -0.57 4.63 11.68
C SER A 389 -1.52 3.52 12.13
N MET A 390 -2.67 3.35 11.47
CA MET A 390 -3.58 2.21 11.70
C MET A 390 -3.06 0.92 11.04
N TYR A 391 -2.24 1.05 10.01
CA TYR A 391 -1.77 -0.07 9.20
C TYR A 391 -0.31 -0.43 9.44
N LEU A 392 0.45 0.40 10.11
CA LEU A 392 1.83 0.13 10.42
C LEU A 392 2.25 0.68 11.78
N TYR A 393 3.04 -0.12 12.47
CA TYR A 393 3.83 0.28 13.61
C TYR A 393 5.28 0.45 13.15
N HIS A 394 5.96 1.49 13.62
CA HIS A 394 7.29 1.83 13.20
C HIS A 394 8.19 2.12 14.41
N GLN A 395 9.38 1.52 14.40
CA GLN A 395 10.43 1.81 15.38
C GLN A 395 11.78 1.99 14.71
N LYS A 396 12.61 2.87 15.29
CA LYS A 396 13.99 3.01 14.88
C LYS A 396 14.81 1.87 15.49
N MET A 397 15.69 1.27 14.70
CA MET A 397 16.55 0.20 15.20
C MET A 397 17.53 0.71 16.26
N GLU A 398 17.86 -0.10 17.27
CA GLU A 398 18.82 0.23 18.32
C GLU A 398 20.21 0.53 17.77
N SER A 399 20.60 -0.10 16.65
CA SER A 399 21.85 0.18 15.93
C SER A 399 21.98 1.62 15.41
N GLY A 400 20.92 2.41 15.51
CA GLY A 400 20.86 3.79 15.00
C GLY A 400 20.71 3.91 13.49
N PHE A 401 20.90 2.84 12.74
CA PHE A 401 20.77 2.78 11.30
C PHE A 401 19.59 1.87 10.92
N GLY A 402 18.62 2.43 10.18
CA GLY A 402 17.47 1.70 9.71
C GLY A 402 16.23 1.83 10.58
N HIS A 403 15.15 1.30 10.05
CA HIS A 403 13.82 1.32 10.65
C HIS A 403 13.17 -0.05 10.50
N GLU A 404 12.46 -0.47 11.51
CA GLU A 404 11.66 -1.68 11.51
C GLU A 404 10.18 -1.30 11.49
N PHE A 405 9.42 -2.01 10.67
CA PHE A 405 7.99 -1.82 10.47
C PHE A 405 7.28 -3.13 10.75
N GLU A 406 6.26 -3.07 11.55
CA GLU A 406 5.27 -4.14 11.70
C GLU A 406 3.99 -3.69 10.99
N LEU A 407 3.46 -4.51 10.09
CA LEU A 407 2.38 -4.14 9.19
C LEU A 407 1.12 -4.96 9.45
N LEU A 408 -0.01 -4.29 9.42
CA LEU A 408 -1.30 -4.92 9.26
C LEU A 408 -1.50 -5.22 7.78
N LEU A 409 -1.70 -6.49 7.45
CA LEU A 409 -1.84 -6.95 6.07
C LEU A 409 -3.30 -6.89 5.59
N GLU A 410 -4.23 -6.97 6.51
CA GLU A 410 -5.67 -6.88 6.25
C GLU A 410 -6.05 -5.44 5.89
N GLU A 411 -7.01 -5.30 4.96
CA GLU A 411 -7.55 -4.01 4.56
C GLU A 411 -8.45 -3.40 5.63
N ILE A 412 -9.20 -4.22 6.34
CA ILE A 412 -10.03 -3.81 7.48
C ILE A 412 -9.42 -4.44 8.72
N PRO A 413 -8.98 -3.64 9.69
CA PRO A 413 -8.57 -4.17 10.99
C PRO A 413 -9.69 -5.02 11.63
N PRO A 414 -9.37 -6.15 12.26
CA PRO A 414 -10.38 -7.05 12.84
C PRO A 414 -11.38 -6.37 13.77
N ASN A 415 -10.93 -5.38 14.54
CA ASN A 415 -11.76 -4.60 15.45
C ASN A 415 -12.70 -3.60 14.75
N LEU A 416 -12.44 -3.22 13.50
CA LEU A 416 -13.32 -2.34 12.73
C LEU A 416 -14.35 -3.13 11.93
N LEU A 417 -14.10 -4.39 11.64
CA LEU A 417 -15.05 -5.22 10.88
C LEU A 417 -16.36 -5.43 11.65
N SER A 418 -16.33 -5.50 12.97
CA SER A 418 -17.54 -5.59 13.80
C SER A 418 -18.41 -4.32 13.73
N ILE A 419 -17.82 -3.16 13.45
CA ILE A 419 -18.55 -1.89 13.27
C ILE A 419 -19.13 -1.83 11.85
N ALA A 420 -18.46 -2.43 10.90
CA ALA A 420 -18.84 -2.46 9.50
C ALA A 420 -20.06 -3.32 9.22
N LEU A 421 -20.43 -4.23 10.11
CA LEU A 421 -21.63 -5.08 10.01
C LEU A 421 -22.92 -4.36 10.44
N ASP A 422 -22.84 -3.18 11.03
CA ASP A 422 -23.98 -2.33 11.35
C ASP A 422 -24.39 -1.56 10.07
N GLU A 423 -25.32 -2.13 9.30
CA GLU A 423 -25.65 -1.74 7.90
C GLU A 423 -25.93 -0.25 7.66
N ASP A 424 -26.20 0.53 8.70
CA ASP A 424 -26.55 1.96 8.60
C ASP A 424 -25.32 2.92 8.69
N ARG A 425 -24.07 2.43 8.79
CA ARG A 425 -22.89 3.27 9.03
C ARG A 425 -21.88 3.36 7.89
N TRP A 426 -22.06 2.64 6.79
CA TRP A 426 -21.14 2.67 5.65
C TRP A 426 -21.14 4.00 4.86
N GLU A 427 -22.13 4.85 5.04
CA GLU A 427 -22.21 6.17 4.37
C GLU A 427 -21.31 7.24 4.99
N THR A 428 -20.63 6.97 6.11
CA THR A 428 -19.86 7.97 6.89
C THR A 428 -18.36 7.70 7.00
N PHE A 429 -17.82 6.76 6.22
CA PHE A 429 -16.37 6.58 6.12
C PHE A 429 -15.79 7.10 4.81
#